data_9d8664f5112e20d67baa8b6f9c16ec35
#
_entry.id   9d8664f5112e20d67baa8b6f9c16ec35
#
_cell.length_a   1.000
_cell.length_b   1.000
_cell.length_c   1.000
_cell.angle_alpha   90.00
_cell.angle_beta   90.00
_cell.angle_gamma   90.00
#
_symmetry.space_group_name_H-M   'P 1'
#
loop_
_entity.id
_entity.type
_entity.pdbx_description
1 polymer ?
#
loop_
_entity_poly.entity_id
_entity_poly.type
_entity_poly.pdbx_seq_one_letter_code
_entity_poly.pdbx_strand_id
1 'polypeptide(L)'
;ESTKDAICQLRERGIQVFAATGRHILEMEELPVKGISFDGYVMLNGQICLDGEKQLVYDFPIAAEDTKRMIAVFEEKKIPVMLVGQNRMYINFVDEKVRAAQKAISTAVPKVGSYNGENVYQFIVYDSESKVQQLMENLTDCKENVWNPMAFDIIPKRGGKAAGIRQILEHFKIGQEEIMAFGDGDNDIDMLRYAHIGVAMGNAGENVKTHADYVTACVDDDGIYKALKVYGLL
;
A
#
# COMPACT_ATOMS: atom_id res chain seq x y z
N GLU A 1 -4.42 -16.98 13.17
CA GLU A 1 -3.52 -17.29 14.29
C GLU A 1 -2.20 -17.84 13.78
N SER A 2 -2.18 -18.85 12.90
CA SER A 2 -0.97 -19.45 12.33
C SER A 2 0.05 -18.44 11.76
N THR A 3 -0.42 -17.38 11.12
CA THR A 3 0.45 -16.32 10.60
C THR A 3 1.17 -15.56 11.72
N LYS A 4 0.50 -15.30 12.84
CA LYS A 4 1.12 -14.65 14.00
C LYS A 4 2.19 -15.55 14.62
N ASP A 5 1.86 -16.83 14.79
CA ASP A 5 2.79 -17.82 15.32
C ASP A 5 4.01 -17.97 14.39
N ALA A 6 3.78 -17.99 13.07
CA ALA A 6 4.86 -18.02 12.08
C ALA A 6 5.79 -16.80 12.19
N ILE A 7 5.23 -15.59 12.29
CA ILE A 7 6.01 -14.36 12.45
C ILE A 7 6.84 -14.39 13.75
N CYS A 8 6.27 -14.87 14.85
CA CYS A 8 7.03 -15.03 16.10
C CYS A 8 8.23 -15.98 15.91
N GLN A 9 8.02 -17.15 15.28
CA GLN A 9 9.09 -18.12 15.02
C GLN A 9 10.17 -17.55 14.09
N LEU A 10 9.80 -16.81 13.04
CA LEU A 10 10.77 -16.13 12.17
C LEU A 10 11.66 -15.16 12.96
N ARG A 11 11.05 -14.33 13.80
CA ARG A 11 11.78 -13.37 14.63
C ARG A 11 12.70 -14.04 15.65
N GLU A 12 12.30 -15.15 16.26
CA GLU A 12 13.14 -15.96 17.14
C GLU A 12 14.38 -16.51 16.42
N ARG A 13 14.29 -16.72 15.10
CA ARG A 13 15.40 -17.13 14.24
C ARG A 13 16.21 -15.95 13.68
N GLY A 14 15.91 -14.72 14.09
CA GLY A 14 16.60 -13.51 13.63
C GLY A 14 16.17 -13.03 12.23
N ILE A 15 15.06 -13.56 11.70
CA ILE A 15 14.49 -13.13 10.42
C ILE A 15 13.62 -11.88 10.64
N GLN A 16 13.94 -10.83 9.94
CA GLN A 16 13.19 -9.56 10.03
C GLN A 16 11.89 -9.64 9.23
N VAL A 17 10.84 -9.01 9.76
CA VAL A 17 9.51 -9.03 9.16
C VAL A 17 9.01 -7.61 8.94
N PHE A 18 8.65 -7.29 7.70
CA PHE A 18 8.19 -5.99 7.26
C PHE A 18 6.74 -6.03 6.78
N ALA A 19 5.99 -4.96 7.04
CA ALA A 19 4.66 -4.79 6.45
C ALA A 19 4.75 -3.93 5.18
N ALA A 20 4.20 -4.41 4.05
CA ALA A 20 4.11 -3.66 2.80
C ALA A 20 2.64 -3.51 2.37
N THR A 21 2.12 -2.28 2.37
CA THR A 21 0.69 -2.01 2.17
C THR A 21 0.42 -0.70 1.43
N GLY A 22 -0.74 -0.61 0.78
CA GLY A 22 -1.29 0.65 0.28
C GLY A 22 -1.90 1.54 1.36
N ARG A 23 -2.11 1.02 2.58
CA ARG A 23 -2.74 1.75 3.67
C ARG A 23 -1.80 2.77 4.31
N HIS A 24 -2.41 3.76 4.96
CA HIS A 24 -1.71 4.72 5.81
C HIS A 24 -1.43 4.12 7.19
N ILE A 25 -0.39 4.61 7.88
CA ILE A 25 -0.03 4.12 9.23
C ILE A 25 -1.17 4.28 10.24
N LEU A 26 -1.99 5.32 10.10
CA LEU A 26 -3.15 5.54 10.96
C LEU A 26 -4.25 4.46 10.83
N GLU A 27 -4.28 3.77 9.70
CA GLU A 27 -5.23 2.68 9.46
C GLU A 27 -4.72 1.32 9.97
N MET A 28 -3.42 1.20 10.23
CA MET A 28 -2.83 -0.07 10.70
C MET A 28 -3.37 -0.53 12.06
N GLU A 29 -3.77 0.41 12.91
CA GLU A 29 -4.33 0.09 14.24
C GLU A 29 -5.72 -0.55 14.15
N GLU A 30 -6.43 -0.34 13.04
CA GLU A 30 -7.76 -0.91 12.76
C GLU A 30 -7.68 -2.32 12.15
N LEU A 31 -6.49 -2.73 11.69
CA LEU A 31 -6.29 -4.04 11.07
C LEU A 31 -6.12 -5.16 12.11
N PRO A 32 -6.41 -6.42 11.74
CA PRO A 32 -6.23 -7.59 12.60
C PRO A 32 -4.77 -7.99 12.79
N VAL A 33 -3.84 -7.03 12.68
CA VAL A 33 -2.39 -7.20 12.90
C VAL A 33 -1.96 -6.90 14.33
N LYS A 34 -2.92 -6.66 15.21
CA LYS A 34 -2.67 -6.39 16.64
C LYS A 34 -1.87 -7.54 17.28
N GLY A 35 -0.77 -7.18 17.92
CA GLY A 35 0.15 -8.15 18.53
C GLY A 35 1.25 -8.66 17.59
N ILE A 36 1.30 -8.21 16.33
CA ILE A 36 2.44 -8.43 15.45
C ILE A 36 3.36 -7.23 15.56
N SER A 37 4.64 -7.48 15.84
CA SER A 37 5.70 -6.48 15.75
C SER A 37 6.40 -6.59 14.41
N PHE A 38 6.42 -5.51 13.64
CA PHE A 38 7.17 -5.41 12.39
C PHE A 38 8.49 -4.66 12.63
N ASP A 39 9.53 -5.06 11.92
CA ASP A 39 10.84 -4.40 11.96
C ASP A 39 10.87 -3.12 11.10
N GLY A 40 9.87 -2.96 10.23
CA GLY A 40 9.62 -1.74 9.47
C GLY A 40 8.38 -1.83 8.61
N TYR A 41 8.05 -0.72 7.96
CA TYR A 41 6.80 -0.55 7.21
C TYR A 41 7.06 0.12 5.86
N VAL A 42 6.49 -0.43 4.81
CA VAL A 42 6.39 0.16 3.47
C VAL A 42 4.93 0.53 3.26
N MET A 43 4.61 1.81 3.40
CA MET A 43 3.25 2.36 3.44
C MET A 43 2.90 3.10 2.16
N LEU A 44 1.61 3.33 1.92
CA LEU A 44 1.10 4.08 0.78
C LEU A 44 1.70 3.61 -0.55
N ASN A 45 1.72 2.28 -0.76
CA ASN A 45 2.33 1.66 -1.94
C ASN A 45 3.81 2.07 -2.13
N GLY A 46 4.56 2.24 -1.04
CA GLY A 46 5.99 2.53 -1.07
C GLY A 46 6.38 4.00 -1.02
N GLN A 47 5.41 4.92 -0.87
CA GLN A 47 5.72 6.35 -0.79
C GLN A 47 6.21 6.79 0.58
N ILE A 48 5.91 6.03 1.64
CA ILE A 48 6.43 6.27 3.00
C ILE A 48 7.00 4.97 3.52
N CYS A 49 8.24 5.02 4.01
CA CYS A 49 8.88 3.90 4.68
C CYS A 49 9.26 4.30 6.10
N LEU A 50 8.91 3.46 7.06
CA LEU A 50 9.17 3.66 8.47
C LEU A 50 9.97 2.47 9.02
N ASP A 51 10.78 2.71 10.05
CA ASP A 51 11.39 1.64 10.84
C ASP A 51 10.39 1.02 11.84
N GLY A 52 10.85 0.07 12.66
CA GLY A 52 10.04 -0.60 13.69
C GLY A 52 9.53 0.33 14.79
N GLU A 53 10.20 1.45 15.03
CA GLU A 53 9.81 2.51 15.96
C GLU A 53 8.92 3.58 15.31
N LYS A 54 8.50 3.32 14.05
CA LYS A 54 7.70 4.23 13.21
C LYS A 54 8.40 5.56 12.89
N GLN A 55 9.75 5.60 12.93
CA GLN A 55 10.51 6.75 12.48
C GLN A 55 10.61 6.73 10.94
N LEU A 56 10.58 7.92 10.34
CA LEU A 56 10.67 8.06 8.89
C LEU A 56 12.06 7.64 8.39
N VAL A 57 12.10 6.62 7.53
CA VAL A 57 13.30 6.15 6.83
C VAL A 57 13.40 6.80 5.43
N TYR A 58 12.27 6.84 4.74
CA TYR A 58 12.19 7.36 3.37
C TYR A 58 10.80 7.89 3.09
N ASP A 59 10.72 8.96 2.28
CA ASP A 59 9.48 9.44 1.72
C ASP A 59 9.63 9.87 0.25
N PHE A 60 8.52 9.73 -0.49
CA PHE A 60 8.45 10.10 -1.90
C PHE A 60 7.08 10.74 -2.21
N PRO A 61 6.94 12.05 -1.97
CA PRO A 61 5.68 12.75 -2.24
C PRO A 61 5.43 12.92 -3.74
N ILE A 62 4.17 13.18 -4.09
CA ILE A 62 3.78 13.57 -5.44
C ILE A 62 4.48 14.88 -5.80
N ALA A 63 4.95 14.98 -7.04
CA ALA A 63 5.65 16.17 -7.54
C ALA A 63 4.81 17.45 -7.36
N ALA A 64 5.46 18.56 -7.01
CA ALA A 64 4.80 19.80 -6.63
C ALA A 64 3.83 20.32 -7.71
N GLU A 65 4.17 20.17 -8.99
CA GLU A 65 3.30 20.61 -10.10
C GLU A 65 2.03 19.77 -10.20
N ASP A 66 2.12 18.45 -10.04
CA ASP A 66 0.97 17.56 -10.05
C ASP A 66 0.14 17.74 -8.77
N THR A 67 0.80 17.94 -7.62
CA THR A 67 0.12 18.31 -6.37
C THR A 67 -0.71 19.59 -6.57
N LYS A 68 -0.13 20.64 -7.14
CA LYS A 68 -0.83 21.92 -7.39
C LYS A 68 -2.07 21.73 -8.26
N ARG A 69 -1.98 20.90 -9.32
CA ARG A 69 -3.11 20.61 -10.21
C ARG A 69 -4.23 19.87 -9.46
N MET A 70 -3.87 18.87 -8.68
CA MET A 70 -4.84 18.10 -7.90
C MET A 70 -5.45 18.91 -6.75
N ILE A 71 -4.71 19.83 -6.15
CA ILE A 71 -5.25 20.75 -5.13
C ILE A 71 -6.32 21.68 -5.76
N ALA A 72 -6.12 22.16 -6.99
CA ALA A 72 -7.16 22.92 -7.68
C ALA A 72 -8.46 22.09 -7.84
N VAL A 73 -8.37 20.81 -8.22
CA VAL A 73 -9.52 19.89 -8.29
C VAL A 73 -10.18 19.69 -6.91
N PHE A 74 -9.34 19.52 -5.88
CA PHE A 74 -9.81 19.38 -4.50
C PHE A 74 -10.60 20.60 -4.02
N GLU A 75 -10.12 21.80 -4.32
CA GLU A 75 -10.73 23.07 -3.90
C GLU A 75 -12.01 23.39 -4.68
N GLU A 76 -12.13 22.97 -5.95
CA GLU A 76 -13.35 23.11 -6.73
C GLU A 76 -14.55 22.34 -6.15
N LYS A 77 -14.33 21.29 -5.38
CA LYS A 77 -15.36 20.45 -4.75
C LYS A 77 -16.40 19.90 -5.73
N LYS A 78 -15.99 19.60 -6.97
CA LYS A 78 -16.86 18.97 -7.98
C LYS A 78 -16.74 17.45 -7.95
N ILE A 79 -15.60 16.94 -7.53
CA ILE A 79 -15.26 15.52 -7.43
C ILE A 79 -14.75 15.28 -6.01
N PRO A 80 -15.19 14.21 -5.33
CA PRO A 80 -14.61 13.85 -4.04
C PRO A 80 -13.17 13.43 -4.21
N VAL A 81 -12.25 14.13 -3.56
CA VAL A 81 -10.83 13.84 -3.57
C VAL A 81 -10.34 13.80 -2.13
N MET A 82 -9.72 12.68 -1.74
CA MET A 82 -9.06 12.54 -0.45
C MET A 82 -7.57 12.79 -0.63
N LEU A 83 -7.00 13.58 0.26
CA LEU A 83 -5.57 13.83 0.37
C LEU A 83 -4.98 12.94 1.46
N VAL A 84 -3.85 12.32 1.14
CA VAL A 84 -3.09 11.51 2.07
C VAL A 84 -1.73 12.16 2.26
N GLY A 85 -1.55 12.80 3.42
CA GLY A 85 -0.29 13.36 3.89
C GLY A 85 0.48 12.36 4.76
N GLN A 86 1.58 12.79 5.35
CA GLN A 86 2.38 11.93 6.23
C GLN A 86 1.66 11.55 7.53
N ASN A 87 0.94 12.50 8.13
CA ASN A 87 0.37 12.35 9.48
C ASN A 87 -1.15 12.53 9.51
N ARG A 88 -1.79 12.70 8.36
CA ARG A 88 -3.23 12.90 8.28
C ARG A 88 -3.80 12.55 6.91
N MET A 89 -5.06 12.19 6.93
CA MET A 89 -5.87 11.94 5.74
C MET A 89 -7.18 12.72 5.85
N TYR A 90 -7.63 13.34 4.78
CA TYR A 90 -8.89 14.08 4.77
C TYR A 90 -9.42 14.24 3.35
N ILE A 91 -10.72 14.46 3.23
CA ILE A 91 -11.43 14.59 1.96
C ILE A 91 -12.03 16.00 1.83
N ASN A 92 -12.21 16.49 0.61
CA ASN A 92 -12.85 17.79 0.36
C ASN A 92 -14.36 17.80 0.65
N PHE A 93 -15.06 16.73 0.32
CA PHE A 93 -16.45 16.48 0.68
C PHE A 93 -16.80 14.98 0.54
N VAL A 94 -17.92 14.56 1.11
CA VAL A 94 -18.39 13.18 1.10
C VAL A 94 -19.71 13.08 0.37
N ASP A 95 -19.79 12.21 -0.64
CA ASP A 95 -20.99 11.83 -1.35
C ASP A 95 -21.29 10.31 -1.22
N GLU A 96 -22.28 9.81 -1.95
CA GLU A 96 -22.67 8.40 -1.92
C GLU A 96 -21.59 7.48 -2.52
N LYS A 97 -20.77 7.96 -3.48
CA LYS A 97 -19.66 7.17 -4.05
C LYS A 97 -18.61 6.87 -2.99
N VAL A 98 -18.23 7.90 -2.20
CA VAL A 98 -17.30 7.76 -1.07
C VAL A 98 -17.84 6.77 -0.05
N ARG A 99 -19.12 6.92 0.35
CA ARG A 99 -19.74 6.02 1.33
C ARG A 99 -19.77 4.57 0.85
N ALA A 100 -20.12 4.36 -0.42
CA ALA A 100 -20.18 3.03 -1.02
C ALA A 100 -18.78 2.38 -1.09
N ALA A 101 -17.77 3.13 -1.54
CA ALA A 101 -16.39 2.64 -1.65
C ALA A 101 -15.81 2.30 -0.25
N GLN A 102 -15.98 3.19 0.73
CA GLN A 102 -15.51 2.94 2.11
C GLN A 102 -16.21 1.74 2.76
N LYS A 103 -17.51 1.60 2.54
CA LYS A 103 -18.27 0.43 3.02
C LYS A 103 -17.76 -0.88 2.42
N ALA A 104 -17.39 -0.88 1.14
CA ALA A 104 -16.89 -2.08 0.45
C ALA A 104 -15.60 -2.64 1.06
N ILE A 105 -14.76 -1.78 1.65
CA ILE A 105 -13.50 -2.16 2.31
C ILE A 105 -13.59 -2.10 3.84
N SER A 106 -14.81 -1.94 4.40
CA SER A 106 -15.07 -1.88 5.84
C SER A 106 -14.25 -0.82 6.59
N THR A 107 -14.01 0.34 5.95
CA THR A 107 -13.29 1.47 6.55
C THR A 107 -14.22 2.63 6.87
N ALA A 108 -13.80 3.47 7.81
CA ALA A 108 -14.55 4.67 8.18
C ALA A 108 -14.58 5.70 7.05
N VAL A 109 -15.67 6.47 6.98
CA VAL A 109 -15.75 7.60 6.06
C VAL A 109 -14.72 8.66 6.46
N PRO A 110 -13.88 9.16 5.53
CA PRO A 110 -12.84 10.12 5.85
C PRO A 110 -13.42 11.45 6.35
N LYS A 111 -12.68 12.12 7.23
CA LYS A 111 -13.06 13.45 7.74
C LYS A 111 -12.87 14.50 6.66
N VAL A 112 -13.83 15.44 6.57
CA VAL A 112 -13.69 16.60 5.68
C VAL A 112 -12.61 17.54 6.23
N GLY A 113 -11.74 18.05 5.37
CA GLY A 113 -10.65 18.94 5.75
C GLY A 113 -10.25 19.90 4.63
N SER A 114 -9.19 20.66 4.89
CA SER A 114 -8.64 21.66 3.96
C SER A 114 -7.13 21.46 3.82
N TYR A 115 -6.61 21.71 2.63
CA TYR A 115 -5.19 21.69 2.35
C TYR A 115 -4.46 22.86 3.05
N ASN A 116 -3.28 22.60 3.59
CA ASN A 116 -2.49 23.60 4.33
C ASN A 116 -1.03 23.71 3.87
N GLY A 117 -0.71 23.17 2.68
CA GLY A 117 0.65 23.26 2.13
C GLY A 117 1.56 22.08 2.46
N GLU A 118 1.04 21.00 3.04
CA GLU A 118 1.80 19.79 3.35
C GLU A 118 2.18 18.96 2.11
N ASN A 119 3.18 18.11 2.21
CA ASN A 119 3.48 17.10 1.21
C ASN A 119 2.31 16.11 1.08
N VAL A 120 1.93 15.80 -0.15
CA VAL A 120 0.89 14.82 -0.46
C VAL A 120 1.56 13.60 -1.09
N TYR A 121 1.24 12.42 -0.58
CA TYR A 121 1.83 11.16 -1.04
C TYR A 121 0.87 10.38 -1.93
N GLN A 122 -0.42 10.58 -1.74
CA GLN A 122 -1.47 9.92 -2.50
C GLN A 122 -2.70 10.80 -2.56
N PHE A 123 -3.37 10.83 -3.69
CA PHE A 123 -4.76 11.28 -3.79
C PHE A 123 -5.65 10.07 -4.01
N ILE A 124 -6.83 10.04 -3.40
CA ILE A 124 -7.86 9.06 -3.73
C ILE A 124 -9.02 9.82 -4.36
N VAL A 125 -9.32 9.50 -5.60
CA VAL A 125 -10.40 10.12 -6.38
C VAL A 125 -11.59 9.17 -6.42
N TYR A 126 -12.76 9.66 -6.05
CA TYR A 126 -13.99 8.88 -6.04
C TYR A 126 -14.90 9.30 -7.19
N ASP A 127 -14.65 8.76 -8.37
CA ASP A 127 -15.51 8.98 -9.55
C ASP A 127 -15.36 7.80 -10.55
N SER A 128 -16.07 7.90 -11.69
CA SER A 128 -15.96 6.95 -12.78
C SER A 128 -14.56 6.96 -13.40
N GLU A 129 -14.15 5.84 -13.97
CA GLU A 129 -12.88 5.69 -14.67
C GLU A 129 -12.66 6.79 -15.70
N SER A 130 -13.69 7.11 -16.53
CA SER A 130 -13.59 8.15 -17.55
C SER A 130 -13.26 9.54 -16.99
N LYS A 131 -13.74 9.87 -15.78
CA LYS A 131 -13.42 11.13 -15.10
C LYS A 131 -12.00 11.13 -14.56
N VAL A 132 -11.57 10.01 -14.01
CA VAL A 132 -10.19 9.86 -13.52
C VAL A 132 -9.20 9.94 -14.68
N GLN A 133 -9.47 9.29 -15.82
CA GLN A 133 -8.64 9.40 -17.03
C GLN A 133 -8.49 10.84 -17.49
N GLN A 134 -9.58 11.63 -17.51
CA GLN A 134 -9.51 13.06 -17.83
C GLN A 134 -8.62 13.86 -16.85
N LEU A 135 -8.62 13.50 -15.56
CA LEU A 135 -7.70 14.11 -14.58
C LEU A 135 -6.24 13.70 -14.86
N MET A 136 -6.02 12.43 -15.15
CA MET A 136 -4.69 11.87 -15.41
C MET A 136 -4.02 12.48 -16.64
N GLU A 137 -4.77 12.92 -17.67
CA GLU A 137 -4.23 13.63 -18.84
C GLU A 137 -3.45 14.90 -18.46
N ASN A 138 -3.78 15.50 -17.32
CA ASN A 138 -3.13 16.71 -16.82
C ASN A 138 -2.01 16.44 -15.83
N LEU A 139 -1.76 15.17 -15.46
CA LEU A 139 -0.71 14.79 -14.52
C LEU A 139 0.47 14.18 -15.27
N THR A 140 1.67 14.67 -14.98
CA THR A 140 2.87 14.30 -15.75
C THR A 140 3.67 13.17 -15.11
N ASP A 141 3.69 13.09 -13.78
CA ASP A 141 4.50 12.12 -13.02
C ASP A 141 3.66 11.24 -12.07
N CYS A 142 2.38 11.10 -12.37
CA CYS A 142 1.46 10.26 -11.61
C CYS A 142 0.97 9.06 -12.43
N LYS A 143 0.64 7.97 -11.75
CA LYS A 143 -0.11 6.81 -12.23
C LYS A 143 -1.31 6.55 -11.32
N GLU A 144 -2.28 5.81 -11.83
CA GLU A 144 -3.44 5.38 -11.06
C GLU A 144 -3.35 3.90 -10.68
N ASN A 145 -3.90 3.55 -9.53
CA ASN A 145 -4.21 2.19 -9.13
C ASN A 145 -5.69 2.09 -8.81
N VAL A 146 -6.38 1.15 -9.45
CA VAL A 146 -7.81 0.91 -9.23
C VAL A 146 -7.98 -0.12 -8.13
N TRP A 147 -8.75 0.21 -7.10
CA TRP A 147 -9.10 -0.75 -6.04
C TRP A 147 -10.62 -0.92 -5.87
N ASN A 148 -11.39 -0.02 -6.48
CA ASN A 148 -12.85 -0.08 -6.56
C ASN A 148 -13.28 0.57 -7.88
N PRO A 149 -14.38 0.15 -8.54
CA PRO A 149 -14.84 0.78 -9.80
C PRO A 149 -15.07 2.28 -9.73
N MET A 150 -15.21 2.83 -8.51
CA MET A 150 -15.44 4.26 -8.26
C MET A 150 -14.38 4.87 -7.32
N ALA A 151 -13.23 4.21 -7.12
CA ALA A 151 -12.17 4.73 -6.27
C ALA A 151 -10.79 4.35 -6.80
N PHE A 152 -9.96 5.38 -7.00
CA PHE A 152 -8.67 5.31 -7.67
C PHE A 152 -7.61 6.02 -6.83
N ASP A 153 -6.53 5.31 -6.51
CA ASP A 153 -5.35 5.93 -5.94
C ASP A 153 -4.53 6.59 -7.04
N ILE A 154 -4.17 7.84 -6.86
CA ILE A 154 -3.21 8.54 -7.73
C ILE A 154 -1.91 8.68 -6.96
N ILE A 155 -0.86 8.06 -7.46
CA ILE A 155 0.45 7.97 -6.83
C ILE A 155 1.57 8.35 -7.83
N PRO A 156 2.79 8.66 -7.39
CA PRO A 156 3.90 8.91 -8.29
C PRO A 156 4.18 7.72 -9.23
N LYS A 157 4.47 7.97 -10.52
CA LYS A 157 4.82 6.92 -11.50
C LYS A 157 5.96 6.02 -11.04
N ARG A 158 6.98 6.62 -10.40
CA ARG A 158 8.15 5.91 -9.86
C ARG A 158 7.88 5.27 -8.50
N GLY A 159 6.71 5.53 -7.90
CA GLY A 159 6.25 4.84 -6.69
C GLY A 159 5.83 3.40 -6.99
N GLY A 160 5.66 2.63 -5.93
CA GLY A 160 5.29 1.23 -5.94
C GLY A 160 5.93 0.53 -4.73
N LYS A 161 5.38 -0.63 -4.33
CA LYS A 161 5.89 -1.34 -3.14
C LYS A 161 7.36 -1.72 -3.32
N ALA A 162 7.78 -2.14 -4.50
CA ALA A 162 9.19 -2.45 -4.79
C ALA A 162 10.12 -1.25 -4.61
N ALA A 163 9.67 -0.04 -4.95
CA ALA A 163 10.48 1.16 -4.76
C ALA A 163 10.73 1.46 -3.27
N GLY A 164 9.68 1.37 -2.44
CA GLY A 164 9.81 1.52 -0.98
C GLY A 164 10.64 0.39 -0.35
N ILE A 165 10.45 -0.85 -0.80
CA ILE A 165 11.23 -2.00 -0.31
C ILE A 165 12.73 -1.78 -0.54
N ARG A 166 13.16 -1.28 -1.72
CA ARG A 166 14.58 -0.97 -1.96
C ARG A 166 15.15 -0.02 -0.90
N GLN A 167 14.39 1.00 -0.49
CA GLN A 167 14.83 1.96 0.52
C GLN A 167 14.93 1.32 1.91
N ILE A 168 13.97 0.45 2.25
CA ILE A 168 14.03 -0.34 3.50
C ILE A 168 15.24 -1.27 3.49
N LEU A 169 15.48 -2.02 2.41
CA LEU A 169 16.63 -2.91 2.30
C LEU A 169 17.96 -2.17 2.44
N GLU A 170 18.08 -1.00 1.79
CA GLU A 170 19.27 -0.15 1.91
C GLU A 170 19.50 0.30 3.36
N HIS A 171 18.43 0.75 4.04
CA HIS A 171 18.48 1.19 5.43
C HIS A 171 18.90 0.06 6.38
N PHE A 172 18.32 -1.14 6.23
CA PHE A 172 18.61 -2.29 7.08
C PHE A 172 19.81 -3.11 6.60
N LYS A 173 20.43 -2.76 5.46
CA LYS A 173 21.58 -3.46 4.84
C LYS A 173 21.25 -4.93 4.52
N ILE A 174 20.08 -5.17 3.97
CA ILE A 174 19.59 -6.48 3.54
C ILE A 174 19.76 -6.59 2.02
N GLY A 175 20.32 -7.70 1.55
CA GLY A 175 20.44 -8.00 0.11
C GLY A 175 19.09 -8.36 -0.52
N GLN A 176 18.91 -8.05 -1.80
CA GLN A 176 17.70 -8.45 -2.52
C GLN A 176 17.52 -9.97 -2.55
N GLU A 177 18.61 -10.72 -2.56
CA GLU A 177 18.64 -12.18 -2.53
C GLU A 177 18.19 -12.78 -1.19
N GLU A 178 18.02 -11.97 -0.16
CA GLU A 178 17.63 -12.39 1.19
C GLU A 178 16.14 -12.23 1.47
N ILE A 179 15.34 -11.73 0.51
CA ILE A 179 13.94 -11.38 0.76
C ILE A 179 12.95 -12.36 0.13
N MET A 180 11.92 -12.67 0.91
CA MET A 180 10.70 -13.32 0.47
C MET A 180 9.53 -12.35 0.64
N ALA A 181 8.68 -12.22 -0.37
CA ALA A 181 7.51 -11.35 -0.33
C ALA A 181 6.22 -12.14 -0.54
N PHE A 182 5.16 -11.73 0.15
CA PHE A 182 3.81 -12.29 0.03
C PHE A 182 2.84 -11.22 -0.44
N GLY A 183 1.98 -11.54 -1.41
CA GLY A 183 1.00 -10.61 -1.94
C GLY A 183 -0.21 -11.27 -2.57
N ASP A 184 -1.29 -10.52 -2.74
CA ASP A 184 -2.53 -11.01 -3.36
C ASP A 184 -3.20 -10.00 -4.31
N GLY A 185 -2.80 -8.72 -4.25
CA GLY A 185 -3.33 -7.64 -5.08
C GLY A 185 -2.45 -7.28 -6.27
N ASP A 186 -3.04 -6.61 -7.28
CA ASP A 186 -2.28 -6.14 -8.45
C ASP A 186 -1.17 -5.14 -8.06
N ASN A 187 -1.35 -4.40 -6.98
CA ASN A 187 -0.32 -3.51 -6.42
C ASN A 187 0.83 -4.23 -5.72
N ASP A 188 0.78 -5.58 -5.62
CA ASP A 188 1.87 -6.42 -5.10
C ASP A 188 2.78 -6.95 -6.20
N ILE A 189 2.36 -6.88 -7.46
CA ILE A 189 3.08 -7.49 -8.59
C ILE A 189 4.53 -6.99 -8.67
N ASP A 190 4.77 -5.71 -8.50
CA ASP A 190 6.11 -5.13 -8.54
C ASP A 190 6.98 -5.65 -7.40
N MET A 191 6.43 -5.80 -6.21
CA MET A 191 7.08 -6.37 -5.03
C MET A 191 7.39 -7.87 -5.22
N LEU A 192 6.43 -8.65 -5.69
CA LEU A 192 6.61 -10.09 -5.94
C LEU A 192 7.71 -10.35 -6.96
N ARG A 193 7.76 -9.55 -8.04
CA ARG A 193 8.83 -9.62 -9.06
C ARG A 193 10.18 -9.16 -8.56
N TYR A 194 10.21 -8.24 -7.61
CA TYR A 194 11.45 -7.69 -7.07
C TYR A 194 12.07 -8.61 -6.03
N ALA A 195 11.27 -9.30 -5.24
CA ALA A 195 11.77 -10.22 -4.21
C ALA A 195 12.60 -11.36 -4.83
N HIS A 196 13.51 -11.93 -4.07
CA HIS A 196 14.20 -13.18 -4.46
C HIS A 196 13.19 -14.34 -4.56
N ILE A 197 12.22 -14.36 -3.66
CA ILE A 197 11.10 -15.30 -3.70
C ILE A 197 9.81 -14.50 -3.56
N GLY A 198 9.06 -14.39 -4.65
CA GLY A 198 7.72 -13.82 -4.67
C GLY A 198 6.66 -14.91 -4.49
N VAL A 199 5.81 -14.79 -3.48
CA VAL A 199 4.75 -15.75 -3.15
C VAL A 199 3.39 -15.10 -3.33
N ALA A 200 2.60 -15.57 -4.29
CA ALA A 200 1.20 -15.18 -4.42
C ALA A 200 0.31 -16.01 -3.49
N MET A 201 -0.62 -15.36 -2.81
CA MET A 201 -1.64 -16.03 -2.01
C MET A 201 -2.64 -16.77 -2.92
N GLY A 202 -3.19 -17.89 -2.45
CA GLY A 202 -4.15 -18.69 -3.21
C GLY A 202 -5.42 -17.95 -3.62
N ASN A 203 -5.83 -16.95 -2.84
CA ASN A 203 -6.95 -16.04 -3.15
C ASN A 203 -6.59 -14.92 -4.12
N ALA A 204 -5.33 -14.78 -4.55
CA ALA A 204 -4.93 -13.77 -5.53
C ALA A 204 -5.57 -14.01 -6.90
N GLY A 205 -5.72 -12.95 -7.66
CA GLY A 205 -6.14 -13.03 -9.07
C GLY A 205 -5.08 -13.72 -9.94
N GLU A 206 -5.50 -14.31 -11.08
CA GLU A 206 -4.59 -15.01 -11.99
C GLU A 206 -3.45 -14.11 -12.48
N ASN A 207 -3.71 -12.83 -12.72
CA ASN A 207 -2.68 -11.86 -13.07
C ASN A 207 -1.55 -11.81 -12.02
N VAL A 208 -1.89 -11.76 -10.74
CA VAL A 208 -0.89 -11.74 -9.65
C VAL A 208 -0.12 -13.05 -9.58
N LYS A 209 -0.82 -14.19 -9.66
CA LYS A 209 -0.22 -15.53 -9.61
C LYS A 209 0.82 -15.76 -10.69
N THR A 210 0.59 -15.25 -11.90
CA THR A 210 1.55 -15.39 -13.02
C THR A 210 2.85 -14.61 -12.83
N HIS A 211 2.90 -13.71 -11.83
CA HIS A 211 4.07 -12.88 -11.52
C HIS A 211 4.82 -13.31 -10.26
N ALA A 212 4.40 -14.42 -9.65
CA ALA A 212 5.04 -14.98 -8.46
C ALA A 212 5.83 -16.25 -8.79
N ASP A 213 6.85 -16.53 -8.00
CA ASP A 213 7.65 -17.75 -8.10
C ASP A 213 6.90 -18.97 -7.52
N TYR A 214 6.02 -18.71 -6.56
CA TYR A 214 5.22 -19.74 -5.89
C TYR A 214 3.81 -19.25 -5.58
N VAL A 215 2.82 -20.12 -5.74
CA VAL A 215 1.44 -19.88 -5.32
C VAL A 215 1.14 -20.76 -4.12
N THR A 216 0.85 -20.12 -2.99
CA THR A 216 0.52 -20.81 -1.75
C THR A 216 -1.00 -21.01 -1.58
N ALA A 217 -1.45 -21.54 -0.45
CA ALA A 217 -2.86 -21.65 -0.12
C ALA A 217 -3.52 -20.27 0.12
N CYS A 218 -4.84 -20.24 0.21
CA CYS A 218 -5.59 -19.02 0.51
C CYS A 218 -5.26 -18.50 1.93
N VAL A 219 -5.61 -17.24 2.16
CA VAL A 219 -5.42 -16.57 3.48
C VAL A 219 -6.14 -17.33 4.60
N ASP A 220 -7.30 -17.89 4.33
CA ASP A 220 -8.09 -18.67 5.30
C ASP A 220 -7.59 -20.12 5.51
N ASP A 221 -6.66 -20.56 4.66
CA ASP A 221 -6.04 -21.89 4.67
C ASP A 221 -4.57 -21.86 5.07
N ASP A 222 -4.18 -20.93 5.94
CA ASP A 222 -2.81 -20.79 6.47
C ASP A 222 -1.72 -20.62 5.39
N GLY A 223 -2.01 -19.93 4.29
CA GLY A 223 -1.14 -19.82 3.12
C GLY A 223 0.28 -19.34 3.45
N ILE A 224 0.44 -18.29 4.27
CA ILE A 224 1.75 -17.77 4.68
C ILE A 224 2.53 -18.85 5.43
N TYR A 225 1.92 -19.47 6.43
CA TYR A 225 2.56 -20.52 7.23
C TYR A 225 3.00 -21.71 6.37
N LYS A 226 2.15 -22.15 5.43
CA LYS A 226 2.46 -23.27 4.51
C LYS A 226 3.64 -22.96 3.60
N ALA A 227 3.67 -21.76 3.01
CA ALA A 227 4.80 -21.37 2.18
C ALA A 227 6.11 -21.29 2.96
N LEU A 228 6.10 -20.70 4.16
CA LEU A 228 7.28 -20.64 5.00
C LEU A 228 7.84 -22.03 5.35
N LYS A 229 6.96 -23.02 5.55
CA LYS A 229 7.37 -24.43 5.72
C LYS A 229 7.98 -25.04 4.47
N VAL A 230 7.38 -24.77 3.29
CA VAL A 230 7.93 -25.27 2.01
C VAL A 230 9.35 -24.80 1.80
N TYR A 231 9.66 -23.57 2.19
CA TYR A 231 10.99 -22.99 2.06
C TYR A 231 11.91 -23.23 3.27
N GLY A 232 11.48 -24.02 4.25
CA GLY A 232 12.30 -24.41 5.42
C GLY A 232 12.56 -23.27 6.41
N LEU A 233 11.71 -22.23 6.39
CA LEU A 233 11.81 -21.06 7.27
C LEU A 233 11.07 -21.24 8.61
N LEU A 234 10.32 -22.34 8.76
CA LEU A 234 9.64 -22.75 10.01
C LEU A 234 10.00 -24.17 10.37
#